data_ae100830588c0d1ffe3caeab2aab9550
#
_entry.id   ae100830588c0d1ffe3caeab2aab9550
#
_cell.length_a   1.000
_cell.length_b   1.000
_cell.length_c   1.000
_cell.angle_alpha   90.00
_cell.angle_beta   90.00
_cell.angle_gamma   90.00
#
_symmetry.space_group_name_H-M   'P 1'
#
loop_
_entity.id
_entity.type
_entity.pdbx_description
1 polymer ?
#
loop_
_entity_poly.entity_id
_entity_poly.type
_entity_poly.pdbx_seq_one_letter_code
_entity_poly.pdbx_strand_id
1 'polypeptide(L)'
;MKLTLKHTVAAVALALISGFAMAAEHVVEMKNSGADGAMVFEPGFVKAEPGDTVKFVLVDPAHNSVSVEVPEGAEGWQSAINEGITVTLNEEGVYVYKCTPHAALNMAGVIQVGEAVNYDSAKAAVDKLTAAAATNKDRLTGYFEQVQK
;
A
#
# COMPACT_ATOMS: atom_id res chain seq x y z
N MET A 1 -33.35 -65.78 12.94
CA MET A 1 -31.99 -65.28 12.80
C MET A 1 -32.08 -63.79 12.40
N LYS A 2 -31.92 -62.87 13.37
CA LYS A 2 -32.06 -61.42 13.11
C LYS A 2 -30.66 -60.84 13.02
N LEU A 3 -30.28 -60.35 11.82
CA LEU A 3 -29.05 -59.63 11.56
C LEU A 3 -29.21 -58.18 11.97
N THR A 4 -28.56 -57.74 13.03
CA THR A 4 -28.44 -56.32 13.41
C THR A 4 -27.27 -55.67 12.71
N LEU A 5 -27.54 -54.81 11.76
CA LEU A 5 -26.56 -54.01 11.03
C LEU A 5 -26.14 -52.82 11.92
N LYS A 6 -24.93 -52.83 12.46
CA LYS A 6 -24.36 -51.71 13.22
C LYS A 6 -23.80 -50.69 12.24
N HIS A 7 -24.44 -49.50 12.17
CA HIS A 7 -23.95 -48.37 11.44
C HIS A 7 -22.88 -47.64 12.26
N THR A 8 -21.65 -47.74 11.85
CA THR A 8 -20.55 -46.94 12.41
C THR A 8 -20.54 -45.57 11.70
N VAL A 9 -20.93 -44.52 12.39
CA VAL A 9 -20.80 -43.15 11.90
C VAL A 9 -19.37 -42.72 12.18
N ALA A 10 -18.54 -42.59 11.15
CA ALA A 10 -17.22 -42.00 11.25
C ALA A 10 -17.38 -40.47 11.23
N ALA A 11 -17.15 -39.82 12.36
CA ALA A 11 -17.09 -38.37 12.45
C ALA A 11 -15.73 -37.91 11.90
N VAL A 12 -15.74 -37.28 10.72
CA VAL A 12 -14.57 -36.59 10.18
C VAL A 12 -14.44 -35.25 10.88
N ALA A 13 -13.50 -35.13 11.80
CA ALA A 13 -13.14 -33.85 12.41
C ALA A 13 -12.35 -33.00 11.39
N LEU A 14 -13.01 -31.98 10.82
CA LEU A 14 -12.35 -31.00 9.97
C LEU A 14 -11.56 -30.05 10.89
N ALA A 15 -10.26 -30.24 11.01
CA ALA A 15 -9.38 -29.33 11.71
C ALA A 15 -9.24 -28.06 10.88
N LEU A 16 -9.89 -26.96 11.29
CA LEU A 16 -9.67 -25.62 10.77
C LEU A 16 -8.29 -25.17 11.24
N ILE A 17 -7.30 -25.27 10.38
CA ILE A 17 -6.00 -24.65 10.59
C ILE A 17 -6.19 -23.15 10.38
N SER A 18 -6.48 -22.41 11.46
CA SER A 18 -6.41 -20.96 11.49
C SER A 18 -4.95 -20.57 11.38
N GLY A 19 -4.46 -20.39 10.15
CA GLY A 19 -3.17 -19.77 9.91
C GLY A 19 -3.20 -18.35 10.46
N PHE A 20 -2.37 -18.06 11.48
CA PHE A 20 -2.12 -16.68 11.87
C PHE A 20 -1.39 -16.01 10.71
N ALA A 21 -2.06 -15.14 9.96
CA ALA A 21 -1.39 -14.25 9.03
C ALA A 21 -0.51 -13.31 9.87
N MET A 22 0.81 -13.44 9.74
CA MET A 22 1.75 -12.49 10.34
C MET A 22 1.73 -11.23 9.47
N ALA A 23 1.69 -10.05 10.13
CA ALA A 23 1.82 -8.76 9.46
C ALA A 23 3.14 -8.72 8.67
N ALA A 24 3.07 -8.35 7.40
CA ALA A 24 4.23 -8.19 6.54
C ALA A 24 4.82 -6.77 6.65
N GLU A 25 6.13 -6.64 6.44
CA GLU A 25 6.78 -5.34 6.23
C GLU A 25 7.09 -5.17 4.74
N HIS A 26 6.54 -4.11 4.14
CA HIS A 26 6.84 -3.69 2.78
C HIS A 26 7.85 -2.55 2.82
N VAL A 27 8.95 -2.68 2.09
CA VAL A 27 9.98 -1.65 2.01
C VAL A 27 9.78 -0.81 0.76
N VAL A 28 9.78 0.52 0.92
CA VAL A 28 9.72 1.50 -0.16
C VAL A 28 10.95 2.39 -0.06
N GLU A 29 11.81 2.35 -1.06
CA GLU A 29 13.04 3.14 -1.13
C GLU A 29 12.77 4.53 -1.70
N MET A 30 13.38 5.56 -1.09
CA MET A 30 13.37 6.93 -1.59
C MET A 30 14.68 7.20 -2.31
N LYS A 31 14.62 7.34 -3.65
CA LYS A 31 15.79 7.31 -4.55
C LYS A 31 15.82 8.49 -5.51
N ASN A 32 17.03 8.96 -5.81
CA ASN A 32 17.24 9.92 -6.90
C ASN A 32 17.05 9.29 -8.27
N SER A 33 17.27 7.98 -8.41
CA SER A 33 17.08 7.24 -9.66
C SER A 33 16.68 5.80 -9.38
N GLY A 34 15.67 5.33 -10.08
CA GLY A 34 15.16 3.96 -10.00
C GLY A 34 14.66 3.47 -11.35
N ALA A 35 13.94 2.33 -11.35
CA ALA A 35 13.43 1.72 -12.57
C ALA A 35 12.48 2.64 -13.34
N ASP A 36 11.68 3.45 -12.65
CA ASP A 36 10.70 4.36 -13.23
C ASP A 36 11.23 5.78 -13.46
N GLY A 37 12.55 5.97 -13.45
CA GLY A 37 13.23 7.21 -13.76
C GLY A 37 13.79 7.95 -12.53
N ALA A 38 13.87 9.27 -12.65
CA ALA A 38 14.45 10.14 -11.61
C ALA A 38 13.42 10.49 -10.53
N MET A 39 13.92 10.67 -9.31
CA MET A 39 13.12 11.06 -8.13
C MET A 39 11.91 10.16 -7.93
N VAL A 40 12.15 8.97 -7.37
CA VAL A 40 11.15 7.89 -7.27
C VAL A 40 11.03 7.32 -5.86
N PHE A 41 9.83 6.84 -5.55
CA PHE A 41 9.60 5.79 -4.58
C PHE A 41 9.68 4.45 -5.32
N GLU A 42 10.43 3.50 -4.79
CA GLU A 42 10.58 2.18 -5.41
C GLU A 42 10.34 1.06 -4.39
N PRO A 43 9.29 0.24 -4.60
CA PRO A 43 8.29 0.33 -5.68
C PRO A 43 7.35 1.53 -5.53
N GLY A 44 6.79 2.01 -6.63
CA GLY A 44 5.80 3.10 -6.65
C GLY A 44 4.38 2.67 -6.31
N PHE A 45 4.08 1.37 -6.42
CA PHE A 45 2.83 0.75 -6.01
C PHE A 45 3.11 -0.41 -5.05
N VAL A 46 2.33 -0.47 -3.95
CA VAL A 46 2.37 -1.56 -2.97
C VAL A 46 0.96 -2.10 -2.77
N LYS A 47 0.82 -3.43 -2.82
CA LYS A 47 -0.38 -4.15 -2.38
C LYS A 47 -0.09 -4.73 -0.99
N ALA A 48 -0.91 -4.40 -0.01
CA ALA A 48 -0.77 -4.81 1.37
C ALA A 48 -2.10 -5.32 1.95
N GLU A 49 -2.02 -5.93 3.12
CA GLU A 49 -3.18 -6.38 3.89
C GLU A 49 -3.32 -5.54 5.17
N PRO A 50 -4.53 -5.45 5.76
CA PRO A 50 -4.72 -4.75 7.03
C PRO A 50 -3.80 -5.31 8.13
N GLY A 51 -3.08 -4.42 8.81
CA GLY A 51 -2.09 -4.75 9.84
C GLY A 51 -0.65 -4.81 9.34
N ASP A 52 -0.42 -4.81 8.02
CA ASP A 52 0.93 -4.70 7.46
C ASP A 52 1.57 -3.35 7.77
N THR A 53 2.88 -3.28 7.61
CA THR A 53 3.64 -2.04 7.70
C THR A 53 4.30 -1.69 6.37
N VAL A 54 4.42 -0.39 6.10
CA VAL A 54 5.28 0.12 5.04
C VAL A 54 6.41 0.93 5.67
N LYS A 55 7.64 0.56 5.35
CA LYS A 55 8.85 1.23 5.77
C LYS A 55 9.43 2.03 4.61
N PHE A 56 9.37 3.35 4.73
CA PHE A 56 10.04 4.26 3.80
C PHE A 56 11.49 4.42 4.21
N VAL A 57 12.40 4.03 3.31
CA VAL A 57 13.85 4.02 3.56
C VAL A 57 14.52 5.10 2.72
N LEU A 58 15.28 5.97 3.39
CA LEU A 58 16.11 6.97 2.72
C LEU A 58 17.34 6.27 2.11
N VAL A 59 17.37 6.13 0.80
CA VAL A 59 18.55 5.65 0.05
C VAL A 59 19.40 6.84 -0.39
N ASP A 60 18.77 7.84 -0.96
CA ASP A 60 19.41 9.10 -1.34
C ASP A 60 18.90 10.28 -0.50
N PRO A 61 19.67 11.35 -0.29
CA PRO A 61 19.25 12.50 0.50
C PRO A 61 18.20 13.36 -0.19
N ALA A 62 17.63 14.29 0.57
CA ALA A 62 16.64 15.30 0.15
C ALA A 62 15.24 14.73 -0.15
N HIS A 63 14.89 13.61 0.44
CA HIS A 63 13.55 13.01 0.33
C HIS A 63 12.83 12.95 1.68
N ASN A 64 11.51 12.84 1.59
CA ASN A 64 10.61 12.49 2.68
C ASN A 64 9.39 11.74 2.15
N SER A 65 8.55 11.22 3.04
CA SER A 65 7.25 10.65 2.70
C SER A 65 6.16 11.35 3.47
N VAL A 66 5.14 11.84 2.77
CA VAL A 66 3.98 12.53 3.33
C VAL A 66 2.71 11.99 2.69
N SER A 67 1.76 11.54 3.49
CA SER A 67 0.45 11.12 3.00
C SER A 67 -0.35 12.32 2.46
N VAL A 68 -1.07 12.11 1.37
CA VAL A 68 -1.95 13.10 0.71
C VAL A 68 -3.40 12.70 0.84
N GLU A 69 -3.69 11.41 0.68
CA GLU A 69 -5.00 10.81 0.84
C GLU A 69 -4.85 9.51 1.62
N VAL A 70 -5.74 9.29 2.57
CA VAL A 70 -5.81 8.06 3.35
C VAL A 70 -7.29 7.64 3.51
N PRO A 71 -7.60 6.35 3.70
CA PRO A 71 -8.97 5.91 3.97
C PRO A 71 -9.53 6.53 5.25
N GLU A 72 -10.85 6.54 5.35
CA GLU A 72 -11.53 6.95 6.59
C GLU A 72 -11.07 6.09 7.78
N GLY A 73 -10.76 6.75 8.90
CA GLY A 73 -10.26 6.10 10.11
C GLY A 73 -8.74 5.89 10.13
N ALA A 74 -8.07 5.97 8.99
CA ALA A 74 -6.61 5.87 8.94
C ALA A 74 -5.93 7.16 9.39
N GLU A 75 -4.78 7.02 10.05
CA GLU A 75 -3.91 8.16 10.35
C GLU A 75 -3.02 8.47 9.14
N GLY A 76 -2.87 9.76 8.85
CA GLY A 76 -1.86 10.23 7.90
C GLY A 76 -0.47 10.21 8.52
N TRP A 77 0.56 10.40 7.68
CA TRP A 77 1.95 10.49 8.14
C TRP A 77 2.72 11.61 7.46
N GLN A 78 3.80 12.03 8.11
CA GLN A 78 4.76 12.97 7.56
C GLN A 78 6.12 12.71 8.18
N SER A 79 7.10 12.30 7.39
CA SER A 79 8.49 12.30 7.84
C SER A 79 9.15 13.66 7.58
N ALA A 80 10.18 13.98 8.35
CA ALA A 80 11.04 15.11 8.01
C ALA A 80 11.89 14.81 6.76
N ILE A 81 12.40 15.87 6.11
CA ILE A 81 13.35 15.70 4.99
C ILE A 81 14.61 15.01 5.52
N ASN A 82 15.11 14.04 4.78
CA ASN A 82 16.22 13.15 5.14
C ASN A 82 15.91 12.13 6.24
N GLU A 83 14.63 11.88 6.52
CA GLU A 83 14.21 10.86 7.46
C GLU A 83 13.26 9.86 6.81
N GLY A 84 13.49 8.57 7.09
CA GLY A 84 12.54 7.51 6.80
C GLY A 84 11.41 7.51 7.84
N ILE A 85 10.38 6.69 7.57
CA ILE A 85 9.27 6.47 8.48
C ILE A 85 8.69 5.06 8.27
N THR A 86 8.24 4.44 9.35
CA THR A 86 7.45 3.20 9.29
C THR A 86 6.00 3.50 9.64
N VAL A 87 5.08 3.08 8.79
CA VAL A 87 3.63 3.32 8.91
C VAL A 87 2.92 1.98 9.05
N THR A 88 2.03 1.83 10.03
CA THR A 88 1.15 0.67 10.15
C THR A 88 -0.16 0.93 9.40
N LEU A 89 -0.56 0.00 8.55
CA LEU A 89 -1.70 0.09 7.64
C LEU A 89 -2.87 -0.74 8.20
N ASN A 90 -3.67 -0.15 9.09
CA ASN A 90 -4.76 -0.87 9.75
C ASN A 90 -6.09 -0.81 8.97
N GLU A 91 -6.31 0.25 8.20
CA GLU A 91 -7.57 0.49 7.50
C GLU A 91 -7.46 0.08 6.03
N GLU A 92 -8.49 -0.63 5.54
CA GLU A 92 -8.62 -0.95 4.12
C GLU A 92 -8.83 0.31 3.29
N GLY A 93 -8.25 0.33 2.11
CA GLY A 93 -8.40 1.41 1.16
C GLY A 93 -7.10 1.74 0.43
N VAL A 94 -7.12 2.88 -0.24
CA VAL A 94 -6.00 3.39 -1.03
C VAL A 94 -5.38 4.59 -0.33
N TYR A 95 -4.07 4.52 -0.15
CA TYR A 95 -3.24 5.58 0.40
C TYR A 95 -2.42 6.18 -0.73
N VAL A 96 -2.44 7.50 -0.86
CA VAL A 96 -1.63 8.24 -1.83
C VAL A 96 -0.66 9.13 -1.05
N TYR A 97 0.60 9.11 -1.44
CA TYR A 97 1.65 9.86 -0.75
C TYR A 97 2.62 10.50 -1.74
N LYS A 98 3.41 11.44 -1.26
CA LYS A 98 4.37 12.21 -2.07
C LYS A 98 5.66 12.48 -1.30
N CYS A 99 6.70 12.84 -2.05
CA CYS A 99 7.87 13.53 -1.55
C CYS A 99 7.67 15.03 -1.70
N THR A 100 7.74 15.80 -0.60
CA THR A 100 7.46 17.23 -0.62
C THR A 100 8.42 18.00 -1.54
N PRO A 101 9.77 17.83 -1.47
CA PRO A 101 10.69 18.57 -2.32
C PRO A 101 10.55 18.27 -3.81
N HIS A 102 10.09 17.05 -4.17
CA HIS A 102 10.06 16.58 -5.54
C HIS A 102 8.65 16.31 -6.09
N ALA A 103 7.63 16.91 -5.48
CA ALA A 103 6.24 16.79 -5.96
C ALA A 103 6.07 17.27 -7.40
N ALA A 104 6.79 18.34 -7.80
CA ALA A 104 6.79 18.83 -9.17
C ALA A 104 7.38 17.85 -10.20
N LEU A 105 8.19 16.89 -9.75
CA LEU A 105 8.73 15.81 -10.57
C LEU A 105 7.87 14.54 -10.50
N ASN A 106 6.68 14.63 -9.90
CA ASN A 106 5.74 13.54 -9.67
C ASN A 106 6.37 12.38 -8.85
N MET A 107 7.22 12.74 -7.85
CA MET A 107 7.68 11.77 -6.86
C MET A 107 6.58 11.50 -5.86
N ALA A 108 5.79 10.49 -6.16
CA ALA A 108 4.61 10.09 -5.42
C ALA A 108 4.40 8.58 -5.56
N GLY A 109 3.56 8.00 -4.74
CA GLY A 109 3.26 6.57 -4.78
C GLY A 109 1.87 6.24 -4.25
N VAL A 110 1.50 4.98 -4.43
CA VAL A 110 0.18 4.44 -4.08
C VAL A 110 0.35 3.14 -3.29
N ILE A 111 -0.41 3.00 -2.20
CA ILE A 111 -0.55 1.75 -1.47
C ILE A 111 -2.03 1.37 -1.50
N GLN A 112 -2.33 0.13 -1.86
CA GLN A 112 -3.67 -0.45 -1.68
C GLN A 112 -3.61 -1.47 -0.54
N VAL A 113 -4.47 -1.28 0.46
CA VAL A 113 -4.66 -2.20 1.59
C VAL A 113 -6.02 -2.86 1.43
N GLY A 114 -6.06 -4.18 1.23
CA GLY A 114 -7.32 -4.90 1.03
C GLY A 114 -8.19 -4.29 -0.07
N GLU A 115 -9.47 -4.02 0.26
CA GLU A 115 -10.46 -3.42 -0.64
C GLU A 115 -10.20 -1.92 -0.85
N ALA A 116 -10.42 -1.42 -2.08
CA ALA A 116 -10.23 -0.01 -2.42
C ALA A 116 -11.46 0.85 -2.05
N VAL A 117 -11.83 0.87 -0.76
CA VAL A 117 -13.09 1.48 -0.26
C VAL A 117 -13.20 2.99 -0.54
N ASN A 118 -12.10 3.68 -0.70
CA ASN A 118 -12.00 5.11 -1.02
C ASN A 118 -11.45 5.39 -2.43
N TYR A 119 -11.70 4.48 -3.39
CA TYR A 119 -11.14 4.57 -4.74
C TYR A 119 -11.32 5.95 -5.39
N ASP A 120 -12.50 6.54 -5.29
CA ASP A 120 -12.81 7.79 -6.00
C ASP A 120 -12.07 8.99 -5.39
N SER A 121 -11.95 9.09 -4.05
CA SER A 121 -11.17 10.14 -3.41
C SER A 121 -9.67 9.97 -3.63
N ALA A 122 -9.18 8.74 -3.62
CA ALA A 122 -7.79 8.44 -3.96
C ALA A 122 -7.47 8.80 -5.42
N LYS A 123 -8.37 8.48 -6.35
CA LYS A 123 -8.23 8.89 -7.75
C LYS A 123 -8.19 10.42 -7.89
N ALA A 124 -9.04 11.13 -7.19
CA ALA A 124 -9.05 12.60 -7.22
C ALA A 124 -7.73 13.19 -6.69
N ALA A 125 -7.13 12.57 -5.65
CA ALA A 125 -5.82 12.96 -5.14
C ALA A 125 -4.70 12.72 -6.16
N VAL A 126 -4.71 11.56 -6.84
CA VAL A 126 -3.78 11.24 -7.93
C VAL A 126 -3.90 12.23 -9.08
N ASP A 127 -5.12 12.52 -9.52
CA ASP A 127 -5.38 13.48 -10.61
C ASP A 127 -4.85 14.88 -10.25
N LYS A 128 -5.06 15.32 -9.00
CA LYS A 128 -4.58 16.62 -8.51
C LYS A 128 -3.05 16.68 -8.47
N LEU A 129 -2.38 15.65 -7.97
CA LEU A 129 -0.91 15.59 -7.94
C LEU A 129 -0.34 15.57 -9.36
N THR A 130 -0.93 14.77 -10.25
CA THR A 130 -0.52 14.66 -11.65
C THR A 130 -0.69 15.96 -12.41
N ALA A 131 -1.80 16.68 -12.17
CA ALA A 131 -2.05 17.99 -12.78
C ALA A 131 -1.02 19.04 -12.34
N ALA A 132 -0.62 19.01 -11.06
CA ALA A 132 0.37 19.93 -10.49
C ALA A 132 1.82 19.58 -10.87
N ALA A 133 2.10 18.37 -11.32
CA ALA A 133 3.44 17.94 -11.72
C ALA A 133 3.88 18.63 -13.01
N ALA A 134 5.16 18.99 -13.07
CA ALA A 134 5.77 19.56 -14.29
C ALA A 134 6.24 18.47 -15.25
N THR A 135 6.66 17.31 -14.71
CA THR A 135 7.21 16.17 -15.48
C THR A 135 6.67 14.85 -14.98
N ASN A 136 6.93 13.76 -15.73
CA ASN A 136 6.57 12.38 -15.36
C ASN A 136 5.07 12.20 -15.07
N LYS A 137 4.22 12.85 -15.84
CA LYS A 137 2.76 12.90 -15.57
C LYS A 137 2.09 11.53 -15.57
N ASP A 138 2.60 10.59 -16.36
CA ASP A 138 2.01 9.25 -16.48
C ASP A 138 2.44 8.29 -15.35
N ARG A 139 3.46 8.66 -14.57
CA ARG A 139 4.04 7.77 -13.53
C ARG A 139 3.02 7.43 -12.43
N LEU A 140 2.50 8.43 -11.74
CA LEU A 140 1.56 8.21 -10.64
C LEU A 140 0.24 7.60 -11.12
N THR A 141 -0.23 8.01 -12.30
CA THR A 141 -1.40 7.41 -12.94
C THR A 141 -1.18 5.93 -13.22
N GLY A 142 -0.01 5.55 -13.74
CA GLY A 142 0.35 4.15 -13.98
C GLY A 142 0.44 3.32 -12.71
N TYR A 143 0.84 3.89 -11.58
CA TYR A 143 0.77 3.21 -10.28
C TYR A 143 -0.69 3.02 -9.84
N PHE A 144 -1.52 4.04 -9.99
CA PHE A 144 -2.92 3.96 -9.61
C PHE A 144 -3.74 2.98 -10.46
N GLU A 145 -3.39 2.78 -11.72
CA GLU A 145 -4.02 1.78 -12.60
C GLU A 145 -3.87 0.34 -12.10
N GLN A 146 -2.94 0.07 -11.18
CA GLN A 146 -2.75 -1.23 -10.55
C GLN A 146 -3.74 -1.47 -9.39
N VAL A 147 -4.48 -0.44 -8.96
CA VAL A 147 -5.50 -0.56 -7.91
C VAL A 147 -6.66 -1.38 -8.43
N GLN A 148 -7.02 -2.41 -7.67
CA GLN A 148 -8.16 -3.29 -7.93
C GLN A 148 -9.38 -2.80 -7.14
N LYS A 149 -10.54 -2.67 -7.84
CA LYS A 149 -11.84 -2.35 -7.23
C LYS A 149 -12.50 -3.60 -6.70
#